data_bee74dab6f26b002c1a6aa92395e10d9
#
_entry.id   bee74dab6f26b002c1a6aa92395e10d9
#
_cell.length_a   1.000
_cell.length_b   1.000
_cell.length_c   1.000
_cell.angle_alpha   90.00
_cell.angle_beta   90.00
_cell.angle_gamma   90.00
#
_symmetry.space_group_name_H-M   'P 1'
#
loop_
_entity.id
_entity.type
_entity.pdbx_description
1 polymer ?
#
loop_
_entity_poly.entity_id
_entity_poly.type
_entity_poly.pdbx_seq_one_letter_code
_entity_poly.pdbx_strand_id
1 'polypeptide(L)'
;MNLISGIHHVAFKCRNEEEYKETIHFYKDVLGLTVARSWETGTMLDTGAGLIEIFSNGEDPQEQGIIRHFALATEDVASCVQAVKEAGYEVFIEPKDIVIASEPPFPARIAFCRGPLQEEIEFFQEKK
;
A
#
# COMPACT_ATOMS: atom_id res chain seq x y z
N MET A 1 -10.73 -28.11 -0.30
CA MET A 1 -11.43 -26.89 0.16
C MET A 1 -10.44 -25.90 0.69
N ASN A 2 -10.54 -24.67 0.27
CA ASN A 2 -9.72 -23.60 0.80
C ASN A 2 -10.43 -22.96 2.01
N LEU A 3 -9.82 -23.06 3.19
CA LEU A 3 -10.40 -22.50 4.42
C LEU A 3 -10.24 -20.98 4.51
N ILE A 4 -9.37 -20.40 3.68
CA ILE A 4 -9.06 -18.97 3.69
C ILE A 4 -9.72 -18.31 2.50
N SER A 5 -10.39 -17.18 2.72
CA SER A 5 -11.11 -16.47 1.65
C SER A 5 -10.35 -15.29 1.08
N GLY A 6 -9.19 -14.94 1.65
CA GLY A 6 -8.39 -13.83 1.15
C GLY A 6 -7.57 -13.19 2.26
N ILE A 7 -6.91 -12.09 1.94
CA ILE A 7 -6.22 -11.26 2.92
C ILE A 7 -7.21 -10.21 3.40
N HIS A 8 -7.48 -10.18 4.72
CA HIS A 8 -8.45 -9.24 5.30
C HIS A 8 -7.88 -7.84 5.41
N HIS A 9 -6.68 -7.72 5.96
CA HIS A 9 -6.02 -6.42 6.09
C HIS A 9 -4.51 -6.56 6.23
N VAL A 10 -3.82 -5.45 5.96
CA VAL A 10 -2.40 -5.25 6.25
C VAL A 10 -2.33 -4.16 7.31
N ALA A 11 -1.51 -4.34 8.34
CA ALA A 11 -1.42 -3.41 9.46
C ALA A 11 -0.07 -2.74 9.54
N PHE A 12 -0.08 -1.44 9.84
CA PHE A 12 1.10 -0.61 10.11
C PHE A 12 0.99 0.02 11.47
N LYS A 13 2.12 0.23 12.14
CA LYS A 13 2.15 1.00 13.38
C LYS A 13 3.02 2.24 13.19
N CYS A 14 2.45 3.39 13.45
CA CYS A 14 3.15 4.66 13.41
C CYS A 14 3.78 4.95 14.78
N ARG A 15 4.94 5.59 14.77
CA ARG A 15 5.71 5.84 16.00
C ARG A 15 5.12 6.96 16.85
N ASN A 16 4.41 7.90 16.21
CA ASN A 16 3.86 9.07 16.88
C ASN A 16 2.63 9.60 16.12
N GLU A 17 1.97 10.60 16.70
CA GLU A 17 0.73 11.14 16.15
C GLU A 17 0.94 11.85 14.81
N GLU A 18 2.05 12.55 14.65
CA GLU A 18 2.37 13.24 13.39
C GLU A 18 2.51 12.25 12.24
N GLU A 19 3.28 11.17 12.47
CA GLU A 19 3.45 10.11 11.48
C GLU A 19 2.13 9.42 11.15
N TYR A 20 1.28 9.24 12.17
CA TYR A 20 -0.05 8.66 12.01
C TYR A 20 -0.92 9.52 11.09
N LYS A 21 -0.97 10.83 11.34
CA LYS A 21 -1.76 11.74 10.51
C LYS A 21 -1.25 11.79 9.07
N GLU A 22 0.05 11.79 8.89
CA GLU A 22 0.67 11.79 7.55
C GLU A 22 0.35 10.49 6.81
N THR A 23 0.37 9.36 7.51
CA THR A 23 0.07 8.06 6.91
C THR A 23 -1.39 7.96 6.51
N ILE A 24 -2.32 8.42 7.36
CA ILE A 24 -3.74 8.48 7.02
C ILE A 24 -3.94 9.36 5.78
N HIS A 25 -3.31 10.54 5.75
CA HIS A 25 -3.42 11.45 4.60
C HIS A 25 -2.97 10.76 3.31
N PHE A 26 -1.85 10.06 3.36
CA PHE A 26 -1.30 9.38 2.19
C PHE A 26 -2.29 8.36 1.61
N TYR A 27 -2.76 7.44 2.43
CA TYR A 27 -3.64 6.37 1.92
C TYR A 27 -5.04 6.88 1.60
N LYS A 28 -5.58 7.78 2.43
CA LYS A 28 -6.93 8.28 2.26
C LYS A 28 -7.02 9.37 1.18
N ASP A 29 -6.18 10.41 1.28
CA ASP A 29 -6.32 11.58 0.42
C ASP A 29 -5.51 11.46 -0.87
N VAL A 30 -4.29 10.96 -0.81
CA VAL A 30 -3.46 10.81 -2.01
C VAL A 30 -3.92 9.62 -2.85
N LEU A 31 -4.11 8.45 -2.23
CA LEU A 31 -4.50 7.24 -2.94
C LEU A 31 -6.01 7.01 -3.01
N GLY A 32 -6.80 7.78 -2.26
CA GLY A 32 -8.25 7.76 -2.39
C GLY A 32 -9.00 6.66 -1.64
N LEU A 33 -8.38 6.05 -0.62
CA LEU A 33 -9.07 5.06 0.19
C LEU A 33 -10.10 5.72 1.10
N THR A 34 -11.16 4.99 1.45
CA THR A 34 -12.22 5.51 2.32
C THR A 34 -12.10 4.92 3.72
N VAL A 35 -12.52 5.68 4.73
CA VAL A 35 -12.50 5.21 6.11
C VAL A 35 -13.59 4.16 6.30
N ALA A 36 -13.20 2.93 6.67
CA ALA A 36 -14.14 1.87 7.04
C ALA A 36 -14.56 2.03 8.50
N ARG A 37 -13.60 2.30 9.39
CA ARG A 37 -13.83 2.53 10.82
C ARG A 37 -12.61 3.15 11.48
N SER A 38 -12.83 3.80 12.62
CA SER A 38 -11.77 4.41 13.42
C SER A 38 -12.04 4.17 14.90
N TRP A 39 -10.97 4.14 15.69
CA TRP A 39 -11.02 4.06 17.14
C TRP A 39 -9.86 4.88 17.71
N GLU A 40 -9.73 4.89 19.03
CA GLU A 40 -8.76 5.77 19.69
C GLU A 40 -7.33 5.62 19.17
N THR A 41 -6.88 4.39 18.89
CA THR A 41 -5.49 4.12 18.50
C THR A 41 -5.33 3.65 17.07
N GLY A 42 -6.36 3.75 16.23
CA GLY A 42 -6.21 3.27 14.87
C GLY A 42 -7.35 3.62 13.93
N THR A 43 -7.11 3.36 12.65
CA THR A 43 -8.08 3.56 11.58
C THR A 43 -7.90 2.46 10.55
N MET A 44 -9.00 1.94 10.04
CA MET A 44 -9.01 1.04 8.88
C MET A 44 -9.50 1.79 7.66
N LEU A 45 -8.72 1.74 6.59
CA LEU A 45 -9.06 2.34 5.30
C LEU A 45 -9.38 1.23 4.30
N ASP A 46 -10.46 1.41 3.57
CA ASP A 46 -11.01 0.41 2.65
C ASP A 46 -10.52 0.65 1.22
N THR A 47 -9.90 -0.38 0.63
CA THR A 47 -9.48 -0.36 -0.78
C THR A 47 -10.61 -0.76 -1.71
N GLY A 48 -11.72 -1.27 -1.18
CA GLY A 48 -12.78 -1.91 -1.94
C GLY A 48 -12.64 -3.43 -2.03
N ALA A 49 -11.46 -3.96 -1.73
CA ALA A 49 -11.18 -5.40 -1.80
C ALA A 49 -10.29 -5.86 -0.64
N GLY A 50 -10.17 -5.06 0.39
CA GLY A 50 -9.37 -5.35 1.58
C GLY A 50 -9.14 -4.07 2.34
N LEU A 51 -8.43 -4.15 3.46
CA LEU A 51 -8.25 -3.01 4.38
C LEU A 51 -6.78 -2.74 4.64
N ILE A 52 -6.47 -1.47 4.81
CA ILE A 52 -5.18 -1.01 5.37
C ILE A 52 -5.49 -0.52 6.78
N GLU A 53 -4.88 -1.14 7.78
CA GLU A 53 -5.07 -0.76 9.18
C GLU A 53 -3.87 0.02 9.66
N ILE A 54 -4.10 1.20 10.23
CA ILE A 54 -3.02 2.10 10.65
C ILE A 54 -3.22 2.42 12.13
N PHE A 55 -2.19 2.11 12.93
CA PHE A 55 -2.18 2.35 14.37
C PHE A 55 -1.31 3.55 14.70
N SER A 56 -1.73 4.29 15.75
CA SER A 56 -0.97 5.44 16.26
C SER A 56 0.00 5.09 17.39
N ASN A 57 0.04 3.83 17.84
CA ASN A 57 0.72 3.41 19.07
C ASN A 57 1.92 2.48 18.81
N GLY A 58 2.67 2.73 17.75
CA GLY A 58 3.89 2.00 17.48
C GLY A 58 5.05 2.49 18.35
N GLU A 59 6.20 1.86 18.17
CA GLU A 59 7.41 2.15 18.94
C GLU A 59 8.52 2.67 18.05
N ASP A 60 9.48 3.36 18.64
CA ASP A 60 10.66 3.88 17.96
C ASP A 60 11.91 3.23 18.58
N PRO A 61 12.85 2.70 17.80
CA PRO A 61 12.85 2.69 16.36
C PRO A 61 11.98 1.58 15.76
N GLN A 62 11.55 1.76 14.53
CA GLN A 62 10.89 0.73 13.76
C GLN A 62 11.90 0.06 12.83
N GLU A 63 11.87 -1.27 12.80
CA GLU A 63 12.76 -2.05 11.95
C GLU A 63 11.98 -2.67 10.81
N GLN A 64 12.65 -2.86 9.68
CA GLN A 64 12.04 -3.56 8.56
C GLN A 64 11.89 -5.05 8.91
N GLY A 65 10.67 -5.56 8.84
CA GLY A 65 10.38 -6.96 9.11
C GLY A 65 10.62 -7.87 7.92
N ILE A 66 10.13 -9.12 8.04
CA ILE A 66 10.26 -10.12 6.96
C ILE A 66 9.25 -9.87 5.84
N ILE A 67 8.17 -9.14 6.09
CA ILE A 67 7.25 -8.69 5.04
C ILE A 67 7.90 -7.49 4.38
N ARG A 68 8.33 -7.65 3.11
CA ARG A 68 9.16 -6.65 2.43
C ARG A 68 8.36 -5.59 1.71
N HIS A 69 7.26 -5.97 1.11
CA HIS A 69 6.35 -5.03 0.45
C HIS A 69 4.96 -5.64 0.38
N PHE A 70 4.00 -4.82 0.03
CA PHE A 70 2.68 -5.29 -0.35
C PHE A 70 2.27 -4.62 -1.65
N ALA A 71 1.37 -5.26 -2.38
CA ALA A 71 0.94 -4.74 -3.68
C ALA A 71 -0.50 -4.25 -3.61
N LEU A 72 -0.73 -3.08 -4.19
CA LEU A 72 -2.07 -2.52 -4.39
C LEU A 72 -2.48 -2.77 -5.85
N ALA A 73 -3.61 -3.40 -6.03
CA ALA A 73 -4.15 -3.63 -7.36
C ALA A 73 -4.67 -2.31 -7.94
N THR A 74 -4.37 -2.06 -9.21
CA THR A 74 -4.84 -0.87 -9.90
C THR A 74 -5.04 -1.19 -11.37
N GLU A 75 -5.88 -0.41 -12.03
CA GLU A 75 -6.00 -0.48 -13.48
C GLU A 75 -5.24 0.64 -14.17
N ASP A 76 -4.52 1.48 -13.41
CA ASP A 76 -3.76 2.60 -13.96
C ASP A 76 -2.54 2.92 -13.10
N VAL A 77 -1.47 2.19 -13.34
CA VAL A 77 -0.20 2.37 -12.63
C VAL A 77 0.35 3.78 -12.83
N ALA A 78 0.23 4.32 -14.05
CA ALA A 78 0.78 5.64 -14.36
C ALA A 78 0.14 6.73 -13.49
N SER A 79 -1.18 6.69 -13.31
CA SER A 79 -1.88 7.66 -12.47
C SER A 79 -1.52 7.51 -10.99
N CYS A 80 -1.32 6.29 -10.51
CA CYS A 80 -0.86 6.07 -9.14
C CYS A 80 0.51 6.70 -8.91
N VAL A 81 1.43 6.47 -9.83
CA VAL A 81 2.79 7.02 -9.74
C VAL A 81 2.76 8.54 -9.77
N GLN A 82 1.95 9.12 -10.64
CA GLN A 82 1.83 10.58 -10.71
C GLN A 82 1.32 11.16 -9.39
N ALA A 83 0.29 10.56 -8.80
CA ALA A 83 -0.26 11.01 -7.52
C ALA A 83 0.79 10.96 -6.40
N VAL A 84 1.54 9.88 -6.34
CA VAL A 84 2.60 9.70 -5.35
C VAL A 84 3.70 10.75 -5.51
N LYS A 85 4.15 11.00 -6.74
CA LYS A 85 5.17 12.01 -7.02
C LYS A 85 4.69 13.42 -6.67
N GLU A 86 3.45 13.74 -7.03
CA GLU A 86 2.87 15.06 -6.72
C GLU A 86 2.75 15.27 -5.21
N ALA A 87 2.54 14.21 -4.44
CA ALA A 87 2.50 14.27 -2.98
C ALA A 87 3.90 14.33 -2.34
N GLY A 88 4.97 14.21 -3.13
CA GLY A 88 6.35 14.34 -2.64
C GLY A 88 6.99 13.05 -2.17
N TYR A 89 6.43 11.89 -2.52
CA TYR A 89 7.00 10.61 -2.12
C TYR A 89 7.86 10.00 -3.22
N GLU A 90 8.81 9.17 -2.81
CA GLU A 90 9.78 8.56 -3.72
C GLU A 90 9.16 7.40 -4.52
N VAL A 91 9.33 7.45 -5.83
CA VAL A 91 9.06 6.30 -6.72
C VAL A 91 10.43 5.73 -7.09
N PHE A 92 10.73 4.51 -6.62
CA PHE A 92 12.05 3.94 -6.85
C PHE A 92 12.08 2.90 -7.97
N ILE A 93 10.90 2.44 -8.44
CA ILE A 93 10.79 1.70 -9.70
C ILE A 93 9.68 2.35 -10.50
N GLU A 94 10.06 2.98 -11.60
CA GLU A 94 9.11 3.65 -12.50
C GLU A 94 8.22 2.62 -13.19
N PRO A 95 7.04 3.03 -13.69
CA PRO A 95 6.15 2.11 -14.38
C PRO A 95 6.86 1.33 -15.48
N LYS A 96 6.71 0.02 -15.44
CA LYS A 96 7.29 -0.86 -16.45
C LYS A 96 6.44 -2.11 -16.64
N ASP A 97 6.51 -2.66 -17.83
CA ASP A 97 5.88 -3.92 -18.14
C ASP A 97 6.81 -5.06 -17.76
N ILE A 98 6.25 -6.09 -17.13
CA ILE A 98 6.99 -7.30 -16.77
C ILE A 98 6.18 -8.51 -17.22
N VAL A 99 6.86 -9.67 -17.28
CA VAL A 99 6.20 -10.95 -17.48
C VAL A 99 6.70 -11.87 -16.37
N ILE A 100 5.79 -12.28 -15.48
CA ILE A 100 6.13 -13.26 -14.46
C ILE A 100 6.25 -14.62 -15.15
N ALA A 101 7.38 -15.30 -14.94
CA ALA A 101 7.69 -16.56 -15.62
C ALA A 101 6.96 -17.75 -14.98
N SER A 102 5.66 -17.61 -14.83
CA SER A 102 4.79 -18.69 -14.39
C SER A 102 4.28 -19.48 -15.61
N GLU A 103 3.51 -20.55 -15.38
CA GLU A 103 2.93 -21.35 -16.44
C GLU A 103 1.41 -21.36 -16.29
N PRO A 104 0.66 -20.62 -17.13
CA PRO A 104 1.16 -19.77 -18.24
C PRO A 104 1.85 -18.51 -17.77
N PRO A 105 2.64 -17.85 -18.62
CA PRO A 105 3.28 -16.57 -18.27
C PRO A 105 2.24 -15.51 -17.91
N PHE A 106 2.58 -14.69 -16.93
CA PHE A 106 1.66 -13.69 -16.38
C PHE A 106 2.19 -12.27 -16.63
N PRO A 107 1.65 -11.58 -17.65
CA PRO A 107 2.09 -10.21 -17.92
C PRO A 107 1.43 -9.23 -16.96
N ALA A 108 2.20 -8.23 -16.53
CA ALA A 108 1.74 -7.19 -15.62
C ALA A 108 2.48 -5.88 -15.90
N ARG A 109 1.90 -4.78 -15.43
CA ARG A 109 2.56 -3.49 -15.38
C ARG A 109 2.69 -3.11 -13.91
N ILE A 110 3.89 -2.73 -13.49
CA ILE A 110 4.17 -2.46 -12.08
C ILE A 110 4.93 -1.15 -11.89
N ALA A 111 4.89 -0.64 -10.66
CA ALA A 111 5.75 0.42 -10.16
C ALA A 111 5.90 0.24 -8.66
N PHE A 112 6.96 0.80 -8.07
CA PHE A 112 7.18 0.76 -6.63
C PHE A 112 7.44 2.15 -6.09
N CYS A 113 6.87 2.44 -4.93
CA CYS A 113 7.13 3.68 -4.20
C CYS A 113 7.39 3.38 -2.72
N ARG A 114 7.84 4.41 -1.99
CA ARG A 114 7.96 4.36 -0.54
C ARG A 114 6.89 5.26 0.06
N GLY A 115 6.11 4.71 0.99
CA GLY A 115 5.10 5.47 1.71
C GLY A 115 5.68 6.26 2.88
N PRO A 116 4.82 6.92 3.68
CA PRO A 116 5.25 7.77 4.79
C PRO A 116 6.07 7.07 5.87
N LEU A 117 5.92 5.75 6.01
CA LEU A 117 6.64 4.94 6.99
C LEU A 117 7.87 4.27 6.39
N GLN A 118 8.28 4.66 5.19
CA GLN A 118 9.32 4.02 4.40
C GLN A 118 8.92 2.61 3.95
N GLU A 119 7.65 2.27 4.07
CA GLU A 119 7.13 0.99 3.58
C GLU A 119 7.18 0.95 2.06
N GLU A 120 7.55 -0.20 1.53
CA GLU A 120 7.60 -0.41 0.10
C GLU A 120 6.24 -0.85 -0.41
N ILE A 121 5.71 -0.10 -1.37
CA ILE A 121 4.38 -0.32 -1.95
C ILE A 121 4.56 -0.59 -3.44
N GLU A 122 4.01 -1.71 -3.90
CA GLU A 122 3.95 -2.02 -5.32
C GLU A 122 2.56 -1.66 -5.85
N PHE A 123 2.50 -0.96 -6.98
CA PHE A 123 1.26 -0.83 -7.74
C PHE A 123 1.28 -1.91 -8.82
N PHE A 124 0.25 -2.71 -8.87
CA PHE A 124 0.22 -3.92 -9.71
C PHE A 124 -1.01 -3.92 -10.60
N GLN A 125 -0.77 -3.91 -11.91
CA GLN A 125 -1.83 -3.93 -12.92
C GLN A 125 -1.69 -5.20 -13.75
N GLU A 126 -2.69 -6.08 -13.65
CA GLU A 126 -2.71 -7.27 -14.50
C GLU A 126 -2.97 -6.85 -15.94
N LYS A 127 -2.21 -7.40 -16.86
CA LYS A 127 -2.43 -7.18 -18.30
C LYS A 127 -3.16 -8.38 -18.87
N LYS A 128 -4.25 -8.11 -19.54
CA LYS A 128 -5.11 -9.14 -20.12
C LYS A 128 -4.79 -9.35 -21.59
#